data_10daca6305c76d63c39f16f7e4e9ed1d
#
_entry.id   10daca6305c76d63c39f16f7e4e9ed1d
#
_cell.length_a   1.000
_cell.length_b   1.000
_cell.length_c   1.000
_cell.angle_alpha   90.00
_cell.angle_beta   90.00
_cell.angle_gamma   90.00
#
_symmetry.space_group_name_H-M   'P 1'
#
loop_
_entity.id
_entity.type
_entity.pdbx_description
1 polymer ?
#
loop_
_entity_poly.entity_id
_entity_poly.type
_entity_poly.pdbx_seq_one_letter_code
_entity_poly.pdbx_strand_id
1 'polypeptide(L)' 'MKTTLASLKKGQKATITDFNIDAIPLKLLEMGCLPGNIVELLQVAPLGDPIYITVNDSHVAIRRETAIEIDVELLQEFLL' A
#
# COMPACT_ATOMS: atom_id res chain seq x y z
N MET A 1 5.25 -6.84 -11.32
CA MET A 1 6.24 -7.33 -10.36
C MET A 1 5.65 -7.35 -8.97
N LYS A 2 5.78 -8.46 -8.30
CA LYS A 2 5.26 -8.59 -6.94
C LYS A 2 6.25 -8.06 -5.92
N THR A 3 5.76 -7.30 -4.98
CA THR A 3 6.56 -6.75 -3.89
C THR A 3 5.64 -6.50 -2.70
N THR A 4 6.08 -5.72 -1.73
CA THR A 4 5.22 -5.34 -0.62
C THR A 4 4.90 -3.85 -0.70
N LEU A 5 3.87 -3.47 0.04
CA LEU A 5 3.46 -2.06 0.09
C LEU A 5 4.61 -1.16 0.57
N ALA A 6 5.47 -1.68 1.44
CA ALA A 6 6.61 -0.93 1.97
C ALA A 6 7.66 -0.58 0.91
N SER A 7 7.64 -1.26 -0.24
CA SER A 7 8.62 -1.06 -1.32
C SER A 7 8.20 -0.02 -2.35
N LEU A 8 6.98 0.48 -2.27
CA LEU A 8 6.50 1.46 -3.23
C LEU A 8 7.27 2.76 -3.12
N LYS A 9 7.45 3.42 -4.27
CA LYS A 9 8.05 4.73 -4.35
C LYS A 9 6.97 5.76 -4.59
N LYS A 10 7.25 7.01 -4.24
CA LYS A 10 6.29 8.10 -4.39
C LYS A 10 5.69 8.12 -5.79
N GLY A 11 4.37 8.13 -5.85
CA GLY A 11 3.63 8.16 -7.11
C GLY A 11 3.34 6.79 -7.71
N GLN A 12 3.96 5.74 -7.21
CA GLN A 12 3.69 4.40 -7.74
C GLN A 12 2.33 3.89 -7.28
N LYS A 13 1.68 3.16 -8.19
CA LYS A 13 0.40 2.50 -7.91
C LYS A 13 0.60 0.99 -7.98
N ALA A 14 -0.20 0.29 -7.19
CA ALA A 14 -0.14 -1.17 -7.15
C ALA A 14 -1.48 -1.72 -6.73
N THR A 15 -1.72 -2.98 -7.10
CA THR A 15 -2.93 -3.70 -6.68
C THR A 15 -2.56 -4.59 -5.50
N ILE A 16 -3.34 -4.53 -4.44
CA ILE A 16 -3.15 -5.43 -3.30
C ILE A 16 -3.51 -6.84 -3.76
N THR A 17 -2.60 -7.79 -3.54
CA THR A 17 -2.82 -9.17 -3.96
C THR A 17 -3.07 -10.10 -2.78
N ASP A 18 -2.37 -9.86 -1.66
CA ASP A 18 -2.50 -10.71 -0.49
C ASP A 18 -2.00 -9.98 0.75
N PHE A 19 -2.31 -10.51 1.92
CA PHE A 19 -1.81 -9.95 3.16
C PHE A 19 -1.95 -10.99 4.27
N ASN A 20 -1.17 -10.81 5.34
CA ASN A 20 -1.31 -11.63 6.52
C ASN A 20 -2.38 -10.99 7.41
N ILE A 21 -3.57 -11.58 7.41
CA ILE A 21 -4.73 -10.98 8.08
C ILE A 21 -4.49 -10.77 9.58
N ASP A 22 -3.63 -11.60 10.19
CA ASP A 22 -3.35 -11.48 11.62
C ASP A 22 -2.43 -10.29 11.92
N ALA A 23 -1.76 -9.78 10.91
CA ALA A 23 -0.83 -8.65 11.06
C ALA A 23 -1.46 -7.32 10.68
N ILE A 24 -2.66 -7.32 10.10
CA ILE A 24 -3.29 -6.11 9.56
C ILE A 24 -4.36 -5.60 10.51
N PRO A 25 -4.24 -4.35 11.01
CA PRO A 25 -5.29 -3.77 11.85
C PRO A 25 -6.63 -3.72 11.14
N LEU A 26 -7.70 -4.05 11.86
CA LEU A 26 -9.05 -4.05 11.31
C LEU A 26 -9.38 -2.73 10.61
N LYS A 27 -8.92 -1.62 11.15
CA LYS A 27 -9.21 -0.31 10.58
C LYS A 27 -8.71 -0.18 9.14
N LEU A 28 -7.56 -0.77 8.82
CA LEU A 28 -7.04 -0.72 7.46
C LEU A 28 -7.93 -1.50 6.51
N LEU A 29 -8.46 -2.63 6.96
CA LEU A 29 -9.39 -3.44 6.17
C LEU A 29 -10.66 -2.64 5.91
N GLU A 30 -11.16 -1.96 6.92
CA GLU A 30 -12.37 -1.14 6.79
C GLU A 30 -12.17 0.02 5.84
N MET A 31 -10.95 0.53 5.71
CA MET A 31 -10.64 1.62 4.80
C MET A 31 -10.37 1.14 3.37
N GLY A 32 -10.43 -0.15 3.12
CA GLY A 32 -10.30 -0.69 1.78
C GLY A 32 -8.97 -1.32 1.44
N CYS A 33 -8.10 -1.58 2.42
CA CYS A 33 -6.85 -2.29 2.16
C CYS A 33 -7.13 -3.79 2.01
N LEU A 34 -7.78 -4.13 0.89
CA LEU A 34 -8.23 -5.48 0.59
C LEU A 34 -7.69 -5.93 -0.75
N PRO A 35 -7.51 -7.25 -0.95
CA PRO A 35 -7.06 -7.77 -2.26
C PRO A 35 -7.96 -7.28 -3.38
N GLY A 36 -7.34 -6.87 -4.48
CA GLY A 36 -8.05 -6.33 -5.63
C GLY A 36 -8.14 -4.82 -5.67
N ASN A 37 -7.95 -4.15 -4.54
CA ASN A 37 -8.01 -2.69 -4.51
C ASN A 37 -6.65 -2.10 -4.88
N ILE A 38 -6.70 -0.91 -5.50
CA ILE A 38 -5.49 -0.21 -5.94
C ILE A 38 -5.07 0.79 -4.89
N VAL A 39 -3.78 0.82 -4.60
CA VAL A 39 -3.18 1.79 -3.69
C VAL A 39 -2.19 2.65 -4.45
N GLU A 40 -2.00 3.87 -3.98
CA GLU A 40 -0.97 4.75 -4.51
C GLU A 40 -0.16 5.30 -3.34
N LEU A 41 1.17 5.24 -3.44
CA LEU A 41 2.01 5.86 -2.43
C LEU A 41 2.09 7.35 -2.68
N LEU A 42 1.63 8.13 -1.72
CA LEU A 42 1.65 9.59 -1.81
C LEU A 42 2.97 10.14 -1.33
N GLN A 43 3.46 9.63 -0.21
CA GLN A 43 4.58 10.22 0.48
C GLN A 43 5.10 9.28 1.56
N VAL A 44 6.38 9.43 1.87
CA VAL A 44 7.01 8.73 2.98
C VAL A 44 7.40 9.80 3.99
N ALA A 45 7.15 9.54 5.27
CA ALA A 45 7.53 10.48 6.32
C ALA A 45 9.05 10.70 6.32
N PRO A 46 9.53 11.85 6.81
CA PRO A 46 10.96 12.19 6.72
C PRO A 46 11.93 11.14 7.26
N LEU A 47 11.52 10.37 8.26
CA LEU A 47 12.37 9.32 8.82
C LEU A 47 12.05 7.94 8.24
N GLY A 48 11.26 7.90 7.17
CA GLY A 48 10.93 6.65 6.49
C GLY A 48 9.68 5.96 7.03
N ASP A 49 9.06 6.48 8.06
CA ASP A 49 7.92 5.84 8.72
C ASP A 49 7.07 6.90 9.44
N PRO A 50 5.75 6.88 9.28
CA PRO A 50 4.95 5.98 8.45
C PRO A 50 4.98 6.35 6.97
N ILE A 51 4.36 5.50 6.14
CA ILE A 51 4.10 5.84 4.74
C ILE A 51 2.64 6.31 4.61
N TYR A 52 2.39 7.15 3.61
CA TYR A 52 1.05 7.70 3.37
C TYR A 52 0.58 7.23 2.01
N ILE A 53 -0.59 6.60 1.99
CA ILE A 53 -1.15 6.05 0.75
C ILE A 53 -2.59 6.53 0.55
N THR A 54 -3.09 6.37 -0.68
CA THR A 54 -4.52 6.44 -0.94
C THR A 54 -5.03 5.05 -1.28
N VAL A 55 -6.21 4.72 -0.81
CA VAL A 55 -6.96 3.54 -1.21
C VAL A 55 -8.44 3.87 -1.07
N ASN A 56 -9.24 3.55 -2.12
CA ASN A 56 -10.68 3.87 -2.13
C ASN A 56 -10.95 5.33 -1.79
N ASP A 57 -10.17 6.24 -2.35
CA ASP A 57 -10.30 7.69 -2.12
C ASP A 57 -10.04 8.11 -0.67
N SER A 58 -9.57 7.20 0.16
CA SER A 58 -9.19 7.51 1.54
C SER A 58 -7.69 7.69 1.66
N HIS A 59 -7.28 8.64 2.49
CA HIS A 59 -5.87 8.84 2.81
C HIS A 59 -5.55 8.10 4.10
N VAL A 60 -4.53 7.26 4.06
CA VAL A 60 -4.20 6.37 5.18
C VAL A 60 -2.72 6.44 5.47
N ALA A 61 -2.38 6.53 6.75
CA ALA A 61 -0.99 6.41 7.20
C ALA A 61 -0.78 4.98 7.68
N ILE A 62 0.26 4.33 7.19
CA ILE A 62 0.55 2.94 7.53
C ILE A 62 1.99 2.83 8.03
N ARG A 63 2.19 2.19 9.16
CA ARG A 63 3.53 1.89 9.66
C ARG A 63 4.21 0.90 8.73
N ARG A 64 5.53 1.07 8.55
CA ARG A 64 6.28 0.17 7.67
C ARG A 64 6.18 -1.28 8.12
N GLU A 65 6.16 -1.53 9.43
CA GLU A 65 6.03 -2.89 9.94
C GLU A 65 4.73 -3.56 9.51
N THR A 66 3.68 -2.79 9.26
CA THR A 66 2.42 -3.31 8.74
C THR A 66 2.49 -3.39 7.22
N ALA A 67 3.09 -2.40 6.57
CA ALA A 67 3.18 -2.35 5.11
C ALA A 67 3.95 -3.53 4.52
N ILE A 68 4.96 -4.05 5.23
CA ILE A 68 5.71 -5.21 4.74
C ILE A 68 4.87 -6.49 4.74
N GLU A 69 3.74 -6.48 5.43
CA GLU A 69 2.83 -7.64 5.49
C GLU A 69 1.75 -7.59 4.40
N ILE A 70 1.76 -6.57 3.56
CA ILE A 70 0.78 -6.40 2.49
C ILE A 70 1.48 -6.59 1.15
N ASP A 71 1.13 -7.67 0.45
CA ASP A 71 1.69 -7.95 -0.86
C ASP A 71 0.95 -7.19 -1.94
N VAL A 72 1.68 -6.63 -2.88
CA VAL A 72 1.11 -5.88 -3.98
C VAL A 72 1.75 -6.28 -5.31
N GLU A 73 1.02 -6.02 -6.39
CA GLU A 73 1.51 -6.15 -7.75
C GLU A 73 1.61 -4.76 -8.33
N LEU A 74 2.81 -4.35 -8.74
CA LEU A 74 3.01 -3.02 -9.31
C LEU A 74 2.22 -2.88 -10.60
N LEU A 75 1.54 -1.74 -10.74
CA LEU A 75 0.89 -1.39 -12.00
C LEU A 75 1.94 -0.72 -12.88
N GLN A 76 2.06 -1.23 -14.11
CA GLN A 76 3.00 -0.67 -15.07
C GLN A 76 2.25 0.31 -15.96
N GLU A 77 2.81 1.51 -16.10
CA GLU A 77 2.30 2.46 -17.06
C GLU A 77 3.16 2.35 -18.30
N PHE A 78 2.51 2.15 -19.42
CA PHE A 78 3.19 2.13 -20.70
C PHE A 78 3.09 3.50 -21.33
N LEU A 79 4.25 4.14 -21.49
CA LEU A 79 4.32 5.39 -22.21
C LEU A 79 4.64 5.07 -23.65
N LEU A 80 3.73 5.42 -24.52
CA LEU A 80 3.89 5.19 -25.94
C LEU A 80 4.33 6.45 -26.63
#